data_e42c0ff2862bbf931e088dc783083313
#
_entry.id   e42c0ff2862bbf931e088dc783083313
#
_cell.length_a   1.000
_cell.length_b   1.000
_cell.length_c   1.000
_cell.angle_alpha   90.00
_cell.angle_beta   90.00
_cell.angle_gamma   90.00
#
_symmetry.space_group_name_H-M   'P 1'
#
loop_
_entity.id
_entity.type
_entity.pdbx_description
1 polymer ?
#
loop_
_entity_poly.entity_id
_entity_poly.type
_entity_poly.pdbx_seq_one_letter_code
_entity_poly.pdbx_strand_id
1 'polypeptide(L)'
;MTMKRWKSCGQSFRNNDRISELPEALLLEILSLLPTKDVRATSVLSNRWRSLWKMVPRLEFNERMVSDNISRCLLSHQAPVLQSLHLEMNSDVFSNMVIGILVGIAFGLHVRELVLYVYGSQELFRFPFSLCNCESLETLILGQNIIIDVPSPVCLNSLRTLDLDGVGYKDDESVLNLLSGCISLENLVVHRLEQADVKTFTLAVPSLQRLTLTAENDDEDSVYVINAPSLKYLKFDGVLDDTCLIENTPELVEASLRDRGVDDDDDVSDIVFGNILGSLTSVKRLSLEISASLEIKFPTGSIFSQLVSLELHTYEPEVWNLLSLMLDSSPILQVLKLIGKKYRRKDPVACMKWNQPKDVPECLLLHLETVVWKNYQGEIEVEKEVAKYILRNTSRLKKATFSNAYIRPEKRLERLKELESVVMASNSCQLVFKEVDITC
;
A
#
# COMPACT_ATOMS: atom_id res chain seq x y z
N MET A 1 -11.90 40.94 78.05
CA MET A 1 -11.56 39.79 77.19
C MET A 1 -12.17 40.02 75.83
N THR A 2 -11.40 40.50 74.87
CA THR A 2 -11.87 40.88 73.52
C THR A 2 -11.52 39.78 72.56
N MET A 3 -12.55 39.09 72.04
CA MET A 3 -12.38 38.10 70.95
C MET A 3 -12.04 38.77 69.63
N LYS A 4 -10.87 38.52 69.10
CA LYS A 4 -10.50 38.88 67.74
C LYS A 4 -11.12 37.96 66.74
N ARG A 5 -11.99 38.50 65.88
CA ARG A 5 -12.64 37.83 64.76
C ARG A 5 -11.65 37.74 63.62
N TRP A 6 -11.21 36.51 63.25
CA TRP A 6 -10.40 36.28 62.05
C TRP A 6 -11.28 36.42 60.82
N LYS A 7 -10.95 37.39 59.97
CA LYS A 7 -11.52 37.51 58.64
C LYS A 7 -10.80 36.50 57.75
N SER A 8 -11.50 35.47 57.34
CA SER A 8 -11.07 34.55 56.28
C SER A 8 -11.06 35.33 54.94
N CYS A 9 -9.88 35.61 54.42
CA CYS A 9 -9.70 36.13 53.08
C CYS A 9 -9.80 34.97 52.09
N GLY A 10 -11.03 34.66 51.69
CA GLY A 10 -11.27 33.73 50.60
C GLY A 10 -10.90 34.39 49.26
N GLN A 11 -9.64 34.20 48.82
CA GLN A 11 -9.32 34.39 47.43
C GLN A 11 -10.03 33.29 46.63
N SER A 12 -11.15 33.63 46.03
CA SER A 12 -11.79 32.88 44.97
C SER A 12 -10.78 32.84 43.80
N PHE A 13 -10.02 31.76 43.65
CA PHE A 13 -9.40 31.42 42.38
C PHE A 13 -10.55 31.18 41.40
N ARG A 14 -10.95 32.23 40.67
CA ARG A 14 -11.66 32.05 39.41
C ARG A 14 -10.73 31.27 38.52
N ASN A 15 -10.90 29.97 38.49
CA ASN A 15 -10.42 29.16 37.37
C ASN A 15 -11.11 29.70 36.12
N ASN A 16 -10.44 30.63 35.43
CA ASN A 16 -10.90 31.06 34.12
C ASN A 16 -10.86 29.80 33.24
N ASP A 17 -12.02 29.34 32.83
CA ASP A 17 -12.16 28.26 31.86
C ASP A 17 -11.69 28.78 30.49
N ARG A 18 -10.37 28.72 30.31
CA ARG A 18 -9.70 29.25 29.12
C ARG A 18 -10.09 28.54 27.85
N ILE A 19 -10.51 27.25 27.96
CA ILE A 19 -10.94 26.44 26.81
C ILE A 19 -12.28 26.94 26.30
N SER A 20 -13.23 27.19 27.19
CA SER A 20 -14.55 27.72 26.81
C SER A 20 -14.52 29.15 26.25
N GLU A 21 -13.42 29.89 26.42
CA GLU A 21 -13.23 31.22 25.81
C GLU A 21 -12.75 31.14 24.33
N LEU A 22 -12.31 29.98 23.83
CA LEU A 22 -11.86 29.83 22.46
C LEU A 22 -12.99 30.04 21.44
N PRO A 23 -12.69 30.57 20.24
CA PRO A 23 -13.62 30.60 19.12
C PRO A 23 -14.14 29.20 18.77
N GLU A 24 -15.39 29.11 18.30
CA GLU A 24 -16.02 27.81 17.96
C GLU A 24 -15.24 27.01 16.94
N ALA A 25 -14.64 27.68 15.94
CA ALA A 25 -13.81 27.02 14.94
C ALA A 25 -12.65 26.25 15.58
N LEU A 26 -11.93 26.83 16.54
CA LEU A 26 -10.83 26.16 17.24
C LEU A 26 -11.33 25.04 18.16
N LEU A 27 -12.49 25.23 18.78
CA LEU A 27 -13.10 24.15 19.58
C LEU A 27 -13.50 22.97 18.71
N LEU A 28 -14.04 23.20 17.52
CA LEU A 28 -14.37 22.13 16.55
C LEU A 28 -13.12 21.42 16.05
N GLU A 29 -12.02 22.14 15.78
CA GLU A 29 -10.73 21.52 15.44
C GLU A 29 -10.23 20.61 16.57
N ILE A 30 -10.24 21.10 17.82
CA ILE A 30 -9.84 20.30 18.98
C ILE A 30 -10.73 19.06 19.13
N LEU A 31 -12.05 19.24 19.02
CA LEU A 31 -13.00 18.13 19.11
C LEU A 31 -12.82 17.11 17.99
N SER A 32 -12.45 17.53 16.78
CA SER A 32 -12.24 16.63 15.65
C SER A 32 -11.02 15.71 15.81
N LEU A 33 -10.15 15.97 16.78
CA LEU A 33 -9.02 15.11 17.14
C LEU A 33 -9.38 14.02 18.18
N LEU A 34 -10.59 14.09 18.74
CA LEU A 34 -11.04 13.15 19.76
C LEU A 34 -11.97 12.08 19.17
N PRO A 35 -11.97 10.86 19.71
CA PRO A 35 -12.97 9.86 19.37
C PRO A 35 -14.39 10.38 19.61
N THR A 36 -15.34 10.04 18.75
CA THR A 36 -16.73 10.53 18.81
C THR A 36 -17.38 10.34 20.19
N LYS A 37 -17.04 9.24 20.88
CA LYS A 37 -17.51 8.96 22.25
C LYS A 37 -17.11 10.09 23.21
N ASP A 38 -15.86 10.53 23.14
CA ASP A 38 -15.32 11.55 24.04
C ASP A 38 -15.84 12.93 23.63
N VAL A 39 -15.98 13.20 22.34
CA VAL A 39 -16.66 14.40 21.83
C VAL A 39 -18.07 14.53 22.41
N ARG A 40 -18.85 13.47 22.38
CA ARG A 40 -20.19 13.46 22.98
C ARG A 40 -20.17 13.66 24.50
N ALA A 41 -19.18 13.10 25.19
CA ALA A 41 -19.05 13.29 26.65
C ALA A 41 -18.84 14.75 27.02
N THR A 42 -18.22 15.57 26.15
CA THR A 42 -18.08 17.02 26.40
C THR A 42 -19.41 17.77 26.49
N SER A 43 -20.51 17.19 25.97
CA SER A 43 -21.85 17.79 26.03
C SER A 43 -22.36 18.08 27.45
N VAL A 44 -21.78 17.44 28.47
CA VAL A 44 -22.12 17.67 29.88
C VAL A 44 -21.47 18.91 30.47
N LEU A 45 -20.45 19.47 29.81
CA LEU A 45 -19.66 20.60 30.32
C LEU A 45 -20.47 21.90 30.37
N SER A 46 -21.22 22.23 29.33
CA SER A 46 -22.09 23.40 29.28
C SER A 46 -23.10 23.34 28.12
N ASN A 47 -24.04 24.29 28.09
CA ASN A 47 -24.98 24.43 26.97
C ASN A 47 -24.27 24.68 25.60
N ARG A 48 -23.15 25.40 25.61
CA ARG A 48 -22.32 25.60 24.41
C ARG A 48 -21.77 24.30 23.86
N TRP A 49 -21.24 23.43 24.72
CA TRP A 49 -20.71 22.14 24.32
C TRP A 49 -21.78 21.16 23.82
N ARG A 50 -23.05 21.32 24.24
CA ARG A 50 -24.18 20.55 23.73
C ARG A 50 -24.47 20.78 22.25
N SER A 51 -24.16 21.94 21.70
CA SER A 51 -24.30 22.25 20.26
C SER A 51 -23.06 21.88 19.48
N LEU A 52 -21.87 22.09 20.03
CA LEU A 52 -20.60 21.90 19.34
C LEU A 52 -20.38 20.48 18.84
N TRP A 53 -20.68 19.46 19.67
CA TRP A 53 -20.47 18.08 19.22
C TRP A 53 -21.30 17.70 17.99
N LYS A 54 -22.43 18.36 17.75
CA LYS A 54 -23.28 18.13 16.57
C LYS A 54 -22.70 18.77 15.30
N MET A 55 -21.74 19.64 15.46
CA MET A 55 -21.09 20.37 14.36
C MET A 55 -19.72 19.77 14.01
N VAL A 56 -19.25 18.74 14.72
CA VAL A 56 -17.96 18.12 14.48
C VAL A 56 -17.96 17.46 13.11
N PRO A 57 -17.03 17.80 12.21
CA PRO A 57 -17.06 17.34 10.83
C PRO A 57 -16.64 15.87 10.62
N ARG A 58 -16.10 15.24 11.68
CA ARG A 58 -15.60 13.86 11.62
C ARG A 58 -16.27 13.04 12.70
N LEU A 59 -16.81 11.88 12.33
CA LEU A 59 -17.48 10.95 13.23
C LEU A 59 -16.91 9.55 13.03
N GLU A 60 -16.64 8.87 14.15
CA GLU A 60 -16.09 7.52 14.18
C GLU A 60 -16.91 6.68 15.14
N PHE A 61 -17.37 5.52 14.71
CA PHE A 61 -18.15 4.59 15.48
C PHE A 61 -17.61 3.18 15.30
N ASN A 62 -17.40 2.48 16.39
CA ASN A 62 -16.94 1.11 16.40
C ASN A 62 -18.02 0.14 16.93
N GLU A 63 -17.80 -1.15 16.79
CA GLU A 63 -18.69 -2.24 17.18
C GLU A 63 -19.20 -2.22 18.63
N ARG A 64 -18.51 -1.49 19.53
CA ARG A 64 -18.90 -1.41 20.96
C ARG A 64 -20.04 -0.44 21.22
N MET A 65 -20.49 0.31 20.23
CA MET A 65 -21.58 1.27 20.36
C MET A 65 -22.92 0.65 19.99
N VAL A 66 -23.96 0.98 20.75
CA VAL A 66 -25.33 0.52 20.46
C VAL A 66 -25.86 1.25 19.22
N SER A 67 -26.51 0.54 18.29
CA SER A 67 -27.05 1.06 17.03
C SER A 67 -27.91 2.32 17.17
N ASP A 68 -28.80 2.34 18.17
CA ASP A 68 -29.65 3.51 18.46
C ASP A 68 -28.86 4.76 18.79
N ASN A 69 -27.71 4.62 19.41
CA ASN A 69 -26.83 5.75 19.72
C ASN A 69 -26.14 6.29 18.48
N ILE A 70 -25.75 5.42 17.54
CA ILE A 70 -25.13 5.82 16.25
C ILE A 70 -26.16 6.56 15.42
N SER A 71 -27.35 5.98 15.23
CA SER A 71 -28.44 6.59 14.45
C SER A 71 -28.84 7.96 15.03
N ARG A 72 -28.98 8.08 16.34
CA ARG A 72 -29.30 9.37 17.00
C ARG A 72 -28.19 10.39 16.83
N CYS A 73 -26.92 9.97 16.85
CA CYS A 73 -25.80 10.85 16.59
C CYS A 73 -25.88 11.43 15.18
N LEU A 74 -25.98 10.57 14.18
CA LEU A 74 -26.05 10.96 12.78
C LEU A 74 -27.27 11.85 12.50
N LEU A 75 -28.46 11.48 12.98
CA LEU A 75 -29.68 12.28 12.82
C LEU A 75 -29.63 13.63 13.57
N SER A 76 -28.81 13.74 14.64
CA SER A 76 -28.63 14.98 15.39
C SER A 76 -27.52 15.85 14.81
N HIS A 77 -26.78 15.39 13.81
CA HIS A 77 -25.70 16.12 13.18
C HIS A 77 -26.24 17.38 12.47
N GLN A 78 -25.53 18.49 12.62
CA GLN A 78 -25.96 19.82 12.16
C GLN A 78 -24.90 20.54 11.32
N ALA A 79 -23.73 19.95 11.16
CA ALA A 79 -22.73 20.52 10.24
C ALA A 79 -23.27 20.51 8.80
N PRO A 80 -22.96 21.53 8.00
CA PRO A 80 -23.45 21.61 6.62
C PRO A 80 -22.89 20.50 5.72
N VAL A 81 -21.74 19.93 6.09
CA VAL A 81 -21.08 18.82 5.40
C VAL A 81 -20.44 17.90 6.44
N LEU A 82 -20.71 16.63 6.33
CA LEU A 82 -19.97 15.60 7.07
C LEU A 82 -18.69 15.29 6.32
N GLN A 83 -17.53 15.70 6.85
CA GLN A 83 -16.26 15.50 6.16
C GLN A 83 -15.86 14.02 6.14
N SER A 84 -15.94 13.35 7.27
CA SER A 84 -15.56 11.92 7.38
C SER A 84 -16.50 11.17 8.31
N LEU A 85 -16.92 9.98 7.87
CA LEU A 85 -17.63 9.00 8.68
C LEU A 85 -16.91 7.65 8.61
N HIS A 86 -16.46 7.17 9.76
CA HIS A 86 -15.87 5.87 9.94
C HIS A 86 -16.82 4.95 10.73
N LEU A 87 -17.19 3.83 10.15
CA LEU A 87 -18.08 2.82 10.71
C LEU A 87 -17.40 1.46 10.73
N GLU A 88 -17.16 0.93 11.92
CA GLU A 88 -16.79 -0.47 12.15
C GLU A 88 -17.97 -1.21 12.72
N MET A 89 -18.61 -2.06 11.92
CA MET A 89 -19.85 -2.73 12.26
C MET A 89 -19.65 -4.25 12.34
N ASN A 90 -20.29 -4.88 13.33
CA ASN A 90 -20.32 -6.34 13.42
C ASN A 90 -21.71 -6.83 12.99
N SER A 91 -21.81 -7.64 11.92
CA SER A 91 -23.07 -8.17 11.38
C SER A 91 -23.77 -9.14 12.32
N ASP A 92 -23.06 -9.72 13.29
CA ASP A 92 -23.67 -10.56 14.34
C ASP A 92 -24.44 -9.73 15.38
N VAL A 93 -24.15 -8.42 15.44
CA VAL A 93 -24.79 -7.47 16.38
C VAL A 93 -25.76 -6.53 15.65
N PHE A 94 -25.39 -6.08 14.46
CA PHE A 94 -26.15 -5.13 13.64
C PHE A 94 -26.70 -5.82 12.39
N SER A 95 -28.02 -5.81 12.21
CA SER A 95 -28.57 -6.34 10.96
C SER A 95 -28.13 -5.52 9.74
N ASN A 96 -28.02 -6.15 8.57
CA ASN A 96 -27.68 -5.52 7.31
C ASN A 96 -28.60 -4.32 6.99
N MET A 97 -29.87 -4.38 7.41
CA MET A 97 -30.81 -3.26 7.26
C MET A 97 -30.38 -2.03 8.06
N VAL A 98 -29.90 -2.21 9.30
CA VAL A 98 -29.43 -1.10 10.14
C VAL A 98 -28.19 -0.47 9.53
N ILE A 99 -27.22 -1.28 9.08
CA ILE A 99 -26.01 -0.78 8.43
C ILE A 99 -26.40 0.03 7.18
N GLY A 100 -27.31 -0.49 6.35
CA GLY A 100 -27.80 0.22 5.16
C GLY A 100 -28.47 1.56 5.47
N ILE A 101 -29.26 1.65 6.55
CA ILE A 101 -29.84 2.92 7.02
C ILE A 101 -28.77 3.92 7.43
N LEU A 102 -27.73 3.49 8.17
CA LEU A 102 -26.63 4.37 8.58
C LEU A 102 -25.87 4.93 7.38
N VAL A 103 -25.59 4.08 6.40
CA VAL A 103 -24.97 4.50 5.11
C VAL A 103 -25.87 5.49 4.37
N GLY A 104 -27.18 5.23 4.30
CA GLY A 104 -28.15 6.15 3.68
C GLY A 104 -28.20 7.52 4.36
N ILE A 105 -28.14 7.57 5.70
CA ILE A 105 -28.08 8.84 6.44
C ILE A 105 -26.77 9.57 6.11
N ALA A 106 -25.63 8.87 6.02
CA ALA A 106 -24.35 9.47 5.67
C ALA A 106 -24.39 10.17 4.32
N PHE A 107 -24.99 9.55 3.31
CA PHE A 107 -25.17 10.17 1.99
C PHE A 107 -26.10 11.39 2.06
N GLY A 108 -27.17 11.32 2.85
CA GLY A 108 -28.03 12.47 3.11
C GLY A 108 -27.34 13.65 3.80
N LEU A 109 -26.23 13.41 4.52
CA LEU A 109 -25.38 14.42 5.14
C LEU A 109 -24.24 14.89 4.24
N HIS A 110 -24.26 14.56 2.96
CA HIS A 110 -23.24 14.95 1.97
C HIS A 110 -21.82 14.57 2.40
N VAL A 111 -21.64 13.32 2.84
CA VAL A 111 -20.34 12.81 3.31
C VAL A 111 -19.30 12.90 2.20
N ARG A 112 -18.07 13.31 2.55
CA ARG A 112 -16.93 13.34 1.62
C ARG A 112 -16.07 12.10 1.72
N GLU A 113 -15.90 11.56 2.91
CA GLU A 113 -15.12 10.35 3.17
C GLU A 113 -15.99 9.37 3.95
N LEU A 114 -16.22 8.20 3.37
CA LEU A 114 -16.92 7.10 4.03
C LEU A 114 -15.98 5.90 4.13
N VAL A 115 -15.75 5.46 5.37
CA VAL A 115 -15.02 4.23 5.71
C VAL A 115 -16.00 3.28 6.36
N LEU A 116 -16.19 2.11 5.78
CA LEU A 116 -17.09 1.08 6.30
C LEU A 116 -16.39 -0.27 6.32
N TYR A 117 -16.17 -0.81 7.51
CA TYR A 117 -15.77 -2.20 7.73
C TYR A 117 -16.93 -2.97 8.35
N VAL A 118 -17.25 -4.12 7.76
CA VAL A 118 -18.29 -5.02 8.28
C VAL A 118 -17.64 -6.34 8.65
N TYR A 119 -17.67 -6.70 9.93
CA TYR A 119 -17.14 -7.96 10.45
C TYR A 119 -18.28 -8.90 10.82
N GLY A 120 -17.99 -10.16 11.08
CA GLY A 120 -18.94 -11.15 11.59
C GLY A 120 -19.07 -12.38 10.70
N SER A 121 -19.90 -13.32 11.13
CA SER A 121 -20.12 -14.62 10.47
C SER A 121 -21.46 -14.72 9.75
N GLN A 122 -22.27 -13.66 9.81
CA GLN A 122 -23.59 -13.61 9.19
C GLN A 122 -23.51 -13.38 7.68
N GLU A 123 -24.66 -13.20 7.03
CA GLU A 123 -24.74 -12.88 5.60
C GLU A 123 -23.93 -11.65 5.22
N LEU A 124 -23.30 -11.69 4.04
CA LEU A 124 -22.58 -10.57 3.49
C LEU A 124 -23.46 -9.31 3.37
N PHE A 125 -22.94 -8.17 3.75
CA PHE A 125 -23.62 -6.90 3.61
C PHE A 125 -23.52 -6.41 2.17
N ARG A 126 -24.67 -6.32 1.48
CA ARG A 126 -24.73 -5.75 0.14
C ARG A 126 -24.66 -4.22 0.23
N PHE A 127 -23.57 -3.62 -0.26
CA PHE A 127 -23.42 -2.18 -0.23
C PHE A 127 -24.48 -1.49 -1.14
N PRO A 128 -25.21 -0.48 -0.62
CA PRO A 128 -26.33 0.11 -1.35
C PRO A 128 -25.89 1.15 -2.38
N PHE A 129 -25.20 0.74 -3.45
CA PHE A 129 -24.74 1.64 -4.52
C PHE A 129 -25.86 2.45 -5.18
N SER A 130 -27.09 1.97 -5.15
CA SER A 130 -28.26 2.72 -5.65
C SER A 130 -28.53 4.02 -4.89
N LEU A 131 -27.99 4.18 -3.67
CA LEU A 131 -28.07 5.40 -2.88
C LEU A 131 -26.88 6.35 -3.14
N CYS A 132 -25.89 5.92 -3.91
CA CYS A 132 -24.66 6.66 -4.17
C CYS A 132 -24.81 7.73 -5.25
N ASN A 133 -25.87 8.52 -5.24
CA ASN A 133 -25.93 9.79 -5.99
C ASN A 133 -25.28 10.93 -5.22
N CYS A 134 -24.20 10.62 -4.50
CA CYS A 134 -23.52 11.58 -3.62
C CYS A 134 -22.41 12.28 -4.41
N GLU A 135 -22.71 13.47 -4.92
CA GLU A 135 -21.73 14.31 -5.63
C GLU A 135 -20.58 14.79 -4.72
N SER A 136 -20.73 14.66 -3.40
CA SER A 136 -19.73 15.11 -2.44
C SER A 136 -18.74 14.03 -2.03
N LEU A 137 -18.96 12.73 -2.38
CA LEU A 137 -18.10 11.64 -1.96
C LEU A 137 -16.77 11.65 -2.73
N GLU A 138 -15.69 11.88 -2.02
CA GLU A 138 -14.32 11.96 -2.56
C GLU A 138 -13.51 10.69 -2.23
N THR A 139 -13.80 10.05 -1.08
CA THR A 139 -13.11 8.84 -0.63
C THR A 139 -14.12 7.80 -0.15
N LEU A 140 -14.00 6.58 -0.66
CA LEU A 140 -14.78 5.43 -0.24
C LEU A 140 -13.86 4.27 0.10
N ILE A 141 -13.94 3.79 1.34
CA ILE A 141 -13.19 2.62 1.82
C ILE A 141 -14.21 1.60 2.30
N LEU A 142 -14.20 0.42 1.70
CA LEU A 142 -15.08 -0.69 2.03
C LEU A 142 -14.23 -1.91 2.39
N GLY A 143 -14.56 -2.56 3.50
CA GLY A 143 -13.76 -3.71 3.93
C GLY A 143 -14.55 -4.87 4.54
N GLN A 144 -13.99 -6.06 4.35
CA GLN A 144 -14.40 -7.33 4.94
C GLN A 144 -15.75 -7.86 4.37
N ASN A 145 -16.69 -8.27 5.19
CA ASN A 145 -17.94 -8.94 4.80
C ASN A 145 -18.92 -8.07 4.02
N ILE A 146 -18.42 -7.33 3.03
CA ILE A 146 -19.22 -6.53 2.09
C ILE A 146 -19.21 -7.21 0.73
N ILE A 147 -20.37 -7.28 0.07
CA ILE A 147 -20.49 -7.70 -1.32
C ILE A 147 -20.85 -6.50 -2.22
N ILE A 148 -20.10 -6.39 -3.32
CA ILE A 148 -20.32 -5.39 -4.36
C ILE A 148 -21.25 -6.02 -5.42
N ASP A 149 -22.47 -5.51 -5.50
CA ASP A 149 -23.48 -5.89 -6.49
C ASP A 149 -23.95 -4.62 -7.19
N VAL A 150 -23.45 -4.37 -8.39
CA VAL A 150 -23.68 -3.15 -9.16
C VAL A 150 -24.27 -3.51 -10.51
N PRO A 151 -25.61 -3.65 -10.60
CA PRO A 151 -26.29 -4.11 -11.83
C PRO A 151 -26.31 -3.08 -12.96
N SER A 152 -25.93 -1.83 -12.69
CA SER A 152 -25.83 -0.76 -13.66
C SER A 152 -24.78 0.26 -13.23
N PRO A 153 -24.14 0.99 -14.17
CA PRO A 153 -23.12 1.96 -13.82
C PRO A 153 -23.58 2.97 -12.76
N VAL A 154 -22.74 3.20 -11.75
CA VAL A 154 -22.98 4.20 -10.70
C VAL A 154 -22.54 5.60 -11.16
N CYS A 155 -22.94 6.65 -10.44
CA CYS A 155 -22.50 8.03 -10.69
C CYS A 155 -21.70 8.55 -9.48
N LEU A 156 -20.42 8.19 -9.40
CA LEU A 156 -19.49 8.64 -8.36
C LEU A 156 -18.46 9.63 -8.94
N ASN A 157 -18.98 10.70 -9.55
CA ASN A 157 -18.17 11.62 -10.35
C ASN A 157 -17.08 12.36 -9.56
N SER A 158 -17.26 12.54 -8.26
CA SER A 158 -16.28 13.22 -7.37
C SER A 158 -15.32 12.27 -6.68
N LEU A 159 -15.51 10.95 -6.82
CA LEU A 159 -14.69 9.95 -6.14
C LEU A 159 -13.26 9.95 -6.70
N ARG A 160 -12.31 10.23 -5.82
CA ARG A 160 -10.87 10.26 -6.13
C ARG A 160 -10.13 9.07 -5.58
N THR A 161 -10.60 8.52 -4.46
CA THR A 161 -9.97 7.38 -3.80
C THR A 161 -11.01 6.30 -3.52
N LEU A 162 -10.74 5.11 -4.01
CA LEU A 162 -11.52 3.89 -3.73
C LEU A 162 -10.58 2.83 -3.16
N ASP A 163 -10.94 2.31 -1.99
CA ASP A 163 -10.21 1.22 -1.33
C ASP A 163 -11.19 0.09 -1.03
N LEU A 164 -10.88 -1.09 -1.55
CA LEU A 164 -11.69 -2.31 -1.48
C LEU A 164 -10.86 -3.40 -0.80
N ASP A 165 -11.02 -3.52 0.52
CA ASP A 165 -10.22 -4.40 1.36
C ASP A 165 -10.96 -5.69 1.71
N GLY A 166 -10.69 -6.77 0.97
CA GLY A 166 -11.31 -8.08 1.22
C GLY A 166 -12.81 -8.12 0.99
N VAL A 167 -13.32 -7.30 0.09
CA VAL A 167 -14.74 -7.31 -0.29
C VAL A 167 -15.02 -8.39 -1.34
N GLY A 168 -16.22 -8.99 -1.28
CA GLY A 168 -16.71 -9.87 -2.32
C GLY A 168 -17.33 -9.11 -3.50
N TYR A 169 -17.38 -9.76 -4.64
CA TYR A 169 -18.01 -9.23 -5.86
C TYR A 169 -19.03 -10.25 -6.35
N LYS A 170 -20.18 -9.79 -6.84
CA LYS A 170 -21.21 -10.69 -7.35
C LYS A 170 -20.82 -11.32 -8.68
N ASP A 171 -20.22 -10.52 -9.57
CA ASP A 171 -19.85 -10.89 -10.93
C ASP A 171 -18.86 -9.88 -11.53
N ASP A 172 -18.27 -10.22 -12.69
CA ASP A 172 -17.36 -9.38 -13.46
C ASP A 172 -18.01 -8.05 -13.87
N GLU A 173 -19.32 -8.07 -14.18
CA GLU A 173 -20.08 -6.88 -14.59
C GLU A 173 -20.20 -5.86 -13.46
N SER A 174 -20.35 -6.32 -12.22
CA SER A 174 -20.39 -5.45 -11.03
C SER A 174 -19.11 -4.63 -10.86
N VAL A 175 -17.93 -5.22 -11.16
CA VAL A 175 -16.65 -4.51 -11.16
C VAL A 175 -16.62 -3.42 -12.23
N LEU A 176 -16.99 -3.77 -13.46
CA LEU A 176 -17.04 -2.84 -14.59
C LEU A 176 -18.00 -1.68 -14.34
N ASN A 177 -19.22 -1.97 -13.84
CA ASN A 177 -20.23 -0.98 -13.54
C ASN A 177 -19.82 -0.02 -12.42
N LEU A 178 -19.11 -0.51 -11.41
CA LEU A 178 -18.56 0.33 -10.35
C LEU A 178 -17.51 1.28 -10.91
N LEU A 179 -16.50 0.73 -11.58
CA LEU A 179 -15.33 1.51 -12.00
C LEU A 179 -15.63 2.48 -13.14
N SER A 180 -16.53 2.10 -14.08
CA SER A 180 -16.93 2.99 -15.17
C SER A 180 -17.66 4.24 -14.69
N GLY A 181 -18.30 4.19 -13.52
CA GLY A 181 -18.97 5.33 -12.89
C GLY A 181 -18.06 6.27 -12.12
N CYS A 182 -16.78 5.92 -11.96
CA CYS A 182 -15.82 6.67 -11.17
C CYS A 182 -14.88 7.50 -12.07
N ILE A 183 -15.41 8.46 -12.80
CA ILE A 183 -14.68 9.20 -13.86
C ILE A 183 -13.52 10.07 -13.37
N SER A 184 -13.47 10.41 -12.09
CA SER A 184 -12.42 11.21 -11.46
C SER A 184 -11.49 10.40 -10.56
N LEU A 185 -11.55 9.07 -10.63
CA LEU A 185 -10.79 8.20 -9.72
C LEU A 185 -9.29 8.30 -10.02
N GLU A 186 -8.54 8.71 -9.00
CA GLU A 186 -7.08 8.89 -9.06
C GLU A 186 -6.33 7.75 -8.36
N ASN A 187 -6.89 7.22 -7.27
CA ASN A 187 -6.26 6.19 -6.44
C ASN A 187 -7.21 5.01 -6.27
N LEU A 188 -6.76 3.83 -6.63
CA LEU A 188 -7.47 2.57 -6.43
C LEU A 188 -6.59 1.58 -5.66
N VAL A 189 -7.12 1.08 -4.55
CA VAL A 189 -6.55 -0.01 -3.78
C VAL A 189 -7.53 -1.15 -3.79
N VAL A 190 -7.09 -2.34 -4.15
CA VAL A 190 -7.90 -3.55 -4.15
C VAL A 190 -7.12 -4.66 -3.47
N HIS A 191 -7.67 -5.18 -2.38
CA HIS A 191 -7.22 -6.42 -1.75
C HIS A 191 -8.27 -7.49 -2.02
N ARG A 192 -7.94 -8.47 -2.85
CA ARG A 192 -8.77 -9.64 -3.10
C ARG A 192 -8.36 -10.76 -2.16
N LEU A 193 -9.33 -11.29 -1.43
CA LEU A 193 -9.19 -12.52 -0.65
C LEU A 193 -9.67 -13.71 -1.48
N GLU A 194 -9.39 -14.94 -1.02
CA GLU A 194 -9.95 -16.17 -1.59
C GLU A 194 -11.47 -16.10 -1.77
N GLN A 195 -12.00 -16.74 -2.82
CA GLN A 195 -13.43 -16.85 -3.14
C GLN A 195 -14.05 -15.61 -3.81
N ALA A 196 -13.51 -15.19 -4.92
CA ALA A 196 -14.21 -14.21 -5.75
C ALA A 196 -14.92 -14.90 -6.91
N ASP A 197 -16.25 -14.74 -7.02
CA ASP A 197 -17.05 -15.17 -8.19
C ASP A 197 -16.68 -14.40 -9.48
N VAL A 198 -15.59 -13.60 -9.44
CA VAL A 198 -15.08 -12.78 -10.55
C VAL A 198 -13.87 -13.44 -11.16
N LYS A 199 -14.03 -13.90 -12.40
CA LYS A 199 -12.96 -14.50 -13.20
C LYS A 199 -12.10 -13.45 -13.88
N THR A 200 -12.68 -12.39 -14.43
CA THR A 200 -11.95 -11.34 -15.11
C THR A 200 -12.11 -10.02 -14.39
N PHE A 201 -11.05 -9.60 -13.72
CA PHE A 201 -11.01 -8.31 -13.01
C PHE A 201 -10.48 -7.21 -13.92
N THR A 202 -11.38 -6.50 -14.59
CA THR A 202 -11.03 -5.46 -15.57
C THR A 202 -10.95 -4.08 -14.93
N LEU A 203 -9.77 -3.47 -14.96
CA LEU A 203 -9.45 -2.15 -14.44
C LEU A 203 -9.35 -1.15 -15.61
N ALA A 204 -10.50 -0.71 -16.14
CA ALA A 204 -10.56 0.25 -17.24
C ALA A 204 -10.94 1.65 -16.71
N VAL A 205 -9.96 2.38 -16.15
CA VAL A 205 -10.15 3.69 -15.50
C VAL A 205 -9.17 4.71 -16.06
N PRO A 206 -9.61 5.56 -17.02
CA PRO A 206 -8.71 6.49 -17.71
C PRO A 206 -8.02 7.53 -16.82
N SER A 207 -8.68 7.96 -15.74
CA SER A 207 -8.16 8.97 -14.79
C SER A 207 -7.22 8.41 -13.73
N LEU A 208 -7.08 7.09 -13.63
CA LEU A 208 -6.34 6.42 -12.56
C LEU A 208 -4.85 6.74 -12.61
N GLN A 209 -4.31 7.24 -11.52
CA GLN A 209 -2.90 7.57 -11.39
C GLN A 209 -2.13 6.58 -10.51
N ARG A 210 -2.78 5.97 -9.54
CA ARG A 210 -2.19 4.99 -8.62
C ARG A 210 -3.06 3.76 -8.51
N LEU A 211 -2.46 2.60 -8.73
CA LEU A 211 -3.08 1.30 -8.54
C LEU A 211 -2.25 0.47 -7.56
N THR A 212 -2.92 -0.04 -6.53
CA THR A 212 -2.40 -1.11 -5.67
C THR A 212 -3.37 -2.26 -5.75
N LEU A 213 -2.92 -3.38 -6.26
CA LEU A 213 -3.69 -4.61 -6.38
C LEU A 213 -2.97 -5.72 -5.62
N THR A 214 -3.65 -6.30 -4.65
CA THR A 214 -3.18 -7.46 -3.90
C THR A 214 -4.17 -8.59 -4.12
N ALA A 215 -3.69 -9.70 -4.63
CA ALA A 215 -4.47 -10.91 -4.88
C ALA A 215 -3.90 -12.03 -4.02
N GLU A 216 -4.67 -12.48 -3.02
CA GLU A 216 -4.29 -13.58 -2.14
C GLU A 216 -5.00 -14.84 -2.63
N ASN A 217 -4.22 -15.87 -3.01
CA ASN A 217 -4.73 -17.19 -3.41
C ASN A 217 -5.86 -17.14 -4.44
N ASP A 218 -5.59 -16.52 -5.58
CA ASP A 218 -6.54 -16.51 -6.70
C ASP A 218 -6.71 -17.94 -7.24
N ASP A 219 -7.93 -18.26 -7.70
CA ASP A 219 -8.16 -19.44 -8.52
C ASP A 219 -7.29 -19.35 -9.78
N GLU A 220 -6.78 -20.49 -10.27
CA GLU A 220 -5.91 -20.60 -11.44
C GLU A 220 -6.45 -19.90 -12.71
N ASP A 221 -7.75 -19.63 -12.75
CA ASP A 221 -8.45 -19.00 -13.88
C ASP A 221 -8.64 -17.47 -13.74
N SER A 222 -8.15 -16.82 -12.68
CA SER A 222 -8.39 -15.39 -12.45
C SER A 222 -7.55 -14.49 -13.35
N VAL A 223 -8.18 -13.68 -14.21
CA VAL A 223 -7.50 -12.76 -15.14
C VAL A 223 -7.62 -11.31 -14.69
N TYR A 224 -6.51 -10.59 -14.68
CA TYR A 224 -6.43 -9.14 -14.41
C TYR A 224 -6.12 -8.37 -15.69
N VAL A 225 -6.98 -7.45 -16.07
CA VAL A 225 -6.76 -6.58 -17.23
C VAL A 225 -6.62 -5.12 -16.76
N ILE A 226 -5.44 -4.52 -16.96
CA ILE A 226 -5.15 -3.15 -16.54
C ILE A 226 -5.07 -2.26 -17.77
N ASN A 227 -6.07 -1.39 -17.95
CA ASN A 227 -6.16 -0.37 -18.99
C ASN A 227 -6.36 1.01 -18.34
N ALA A 228 -5.26 1.69 -18.03
CA ALA A 228 -5.27 2.94 -17.31
C ALA A 228 -4.22 3.91 -17.88
N PRO A 229 -4.55 4.68 -18.91
CA PRO A 229 -3.60 5.52 -19.66
C PRO A 229 -2.92 6.61 -18.83
N SER A 230 -3.54 7.07 -17.75
CA SER A 230 -2.93 8.07 -16.83
C SER A 230 -2.17 7.44 -15.66
N LEU A 231 -1.99 6.12 -15.64
CA LEU A 231 -1.37 5.41 -14.53
C LEU A 231 0.12 5.75 -14.42
N LYS A 232 0.53 6.22 -13.24
CA LYS A 232 1.92 6.61 -12.92
C LYS A 232 2.60 5.64 -11.98
N TYR A 233 1.82 5.01 -11.11
CA TYR A 233 2.30 4.07 -10.11
C TYR A 233 1.46 2.81 -10.12
N LEU A 234 2.13 1.66 -10.27
CA LEU A 234 1.53 0.33 -10.19
C LEU A 234 2.22 -0.47 -9.07
N LYS A 235 1.43 -0.99 -8.15
CA LYS A 235 1.86 -2.06 -7.25
C LYS A 235 0.96 -3.26 -7.45
N PHE A 236 1.55 -4.38 -7.83
CA PHE A 236 0.87 -5.67 -7.95
C PHE A 236 1.53 -6.69 -7.02
N ASP A 237 0.73 -7.36 -6.22
CA ASP A 237 1.15 -8.40 -5.27
C ASP A 237 0.19 -9.60 -5.43
N GLY A 238 0.62 -10.61 -6.17
CA GLY A 238 -0.20 -11.76 -6.55
C GLY A 238 0.58 -12.73 -7.40
N VAL A 239 -0.08 -13.65 -8.07
CA VAL A 239 0.57 -14.55 -9.03
C VAL A 239 0.90 -13.77 -10.30
N LEU A 240 2.17 -13.81 -10.72
CA LEU A 240 2.67 -13.11 -11.90
C LEU A 240 2.79 -14.09 -13.09
N ASP A 241 1.66 -14.43 -13.66
CA ASP A 241 1.56 -15.30 -14.83
C ASP A 241 0.92 -14.58 -16.04
N ASP A 242 0.52 -15.33 -17.05
CA ASP A 242 -0.17 -14.81 -18.24
C ASP A 242 -1.56 -14.23 -17.93
N THR A 243 -2.03 -14.32 -16.70
CA THR A 243 -3.33 -13.81 -16.27
C THR A 243 -3.28 -12.32 -15.91
N CYS A 244 -2.09 -11.72 -15.71
CA CYS A 244 -1.93 -10.28 -15.45
C CYS A 244 -1.58 -9.52 -16.74
N LEU A 245 -2.57 -8.89 -17.38
CA LEU A 245 -2.42 -8.17 -18.64
C LEU A 245 -2.34 -6.65 -18.40
N ILE A 246 -1.18 -6.06 -18.67
CA ILE A 246 -0.98 -4.60 -18.65
C ILE A 246 -1.04 -4.11 -20.10
N GLU A 247 -2.20 -3.54 -20.51
CA GLU A 247 -2.46 -3.22 -21.91
C GLU A 247 -2.07 -1.80 -22.31
N ASN A 248 -2.54 -0.79 -21.55
CA ASN A 248 -2.43 0.61 -21.94
C ASN A 248 -2.07 1.48 -20.73
N THR A 249 -0.76 1.64 -20.48
CA THR A 249 -0.22 2.44 -19.37
C THR A 249 0.96 3.29 -19.82
N PRO A 250 0.80 4.18 -20.81
CA PRO A 250 1.93 4.93 -21.41
C PRO A 250 2.60 5.93 -20.45
N GLU A 251 1.91 6.37 -19.41
CA GLU A 251 2.43 7.29 -18.40
C GLU A 251 3.07 6.59 -17.19
N LEU A 252 3.20 5.27 -17.22
CA LEU A 252 3.69 4.50 -16.06
C LEU A 252 5.16 4.84 -15.77
N VAL A 253 5.40 5.36 -14.58
CA VAL A 253 6.73 5.80 -14.12
C VAL A 253 7.36 4.80 -13.16
N GLU A 254 6.54 4.18 -12.33
CA GLU A 254 6.99 3.27 -11.28
C GLU A 254 6.13 2.02 -11.21
N ALA A 255 6.77 0.86 -11.23
CA ALA A 255 6.12 -0.42 -11.04
C ALA A 255 6.80 -1.22 -9.91
N SER A 256 6.00 -1.82 -9.06
CA SER A 256 6.43 -2.76 -8.02
C SER A 256 5.62 -4.04 -8.17
N LEU A 257 6.28 -5.11 -8.56
CA LEU A 257 5.68 -6.41 -8.77
C LEU A 257 6.21 -7.39 -7.72
N ARG A 258 5.29 -8.05 -7.04
CA ARG A 258 5.58 -9.13 -6.11
C ARG A 258 4.84 -10.37 -6.53
N ASP A 259 5.60 -11.41 -6.83
CA ASP A 259 5.07 -12.73 -7.10
C ASP A 259 4.93 -13.53 -5.81
N ARG A 260 3.74 -14.12 -5.59
CA ARG A 260 3.48 -14.97 -4.43
C ARG A 260 3.78 -16.45 -4.69
N GLY A 261 3.90 -16.84 -5.96
CA GLY A 261 4.01 -18.24 -6.36
C GLY A 261 2.71 -19.01 -6.15
N VAL A 262 2.67 -20.20 -6.68
CA VAL A 262 1.61 -21.18 -6.41
C VAL A 262 2.18 -22.22 -5.45
N ASP A 263 1.44 -22.56 -4.38
CA ASP A 263 1.91 -23.51 -3.35
C ASP A 263 1.93 -24.99 -3.81
N ASP A 264 1.64 -25.30 -5.07
CA ASP A 264 1.63 -26.68 -5.58
C ASP A 264 3.03 -27.19 -5.93
N ASP A 265 3.49 -28.17 -5.16
CA ASP A 265 4.80 -28.83 -5.26
C ASP A 265 5.02 -29.63 -6.59
N ASP A 266 4.03 -29.78 -7.45
CA ASP A 266 4.06 -30.78 -8.53
C ASP A 266 4.01 -30.21 -9.98
N ASP A 267 3.65 -28.96 -10.22
CA ASP A 267 3.68 -28.37 -11.56
C ASP A 267 4.48 -27.06 -11.58
N VAL A 268 5.71 -27.16 -12.07
CA VAL A 268 6.45 -25.97 -12.54
C VAL A 268 5.65 -25.44 -13.74
N SER A 269 4.73 -24.53 -13.48
CA SER A 269 4.02 -23.85 -14.54
C SER A 269 5.06 -23.09 -15.36
N ASP A 270 5.10 -23.33 -16.68
CA ASP A 270 5.92 -22.60 -17.66
C ASP A 270 5.44 -21.12 -17.72
N ILE A 271 5.47 -20.43 -16.57
CA ILE A 271 4.91 -19.09 -16.40
C ILE A 271 5.78 -18.08 -17.14
N VAL A 272 5.20 -17.46 -18.14
CA VAL A 272 5.89 -16.50 -19.03
C VAL A 272 5.86 -15.09 -18.41
N PHE A 273 6.66 -14.85 -17.39
CA PHE A 273 6.89 -13.51 -16.81
C PHE A 273 7.35 -12.47 -17.87
N GLY A 274 7.75 -12.94 -19.07
CA GLY A 274 8.21 -12.09 -20.18
C GLY A 274 7.19 -11.08 -20.68
N ASN A 275 5.91 -11.41 -20.71
CA ASN A 275 4.86 -10.53 -21.21
C ASN A 275 4.70 -9.28 -20.32
N ILE A 276 4.69 -9.49 -19.00
CA ILE A 276 4.58 -8.38 -18.03
C ILE A 276 5.81 -7.48 -18.10
N LEU A 277 7.03 -8.04 -18.13
CA LEU A 277 8.26 -7.25 -18.27
C LEU A 277 8.28 -6.44 -19.58
N GLY A 278 7.76 -7.01 -20.68
CA GLY A 278 7.64 -6.32 -21.96
C GLY A 278 6.79 -5.05 -21.88
N SER A 279 5.71 -5.08 -21.10
CA SER A 279 4.82 -3.94 -20.89
C SER A 279 5.42 -2.84 -20.00
N LEU A 280 6.50 -3.15 -19.26
CA LEU A 280 7.13 -2.23 -18.30
C LEU A 280 8.42 -1.58 -18.82
N THR A 281 8.75 -1.70 -20.10
CA THR A 281 10.01 -1.18 -20.68
C THR A 281 10.17 0.35 -20.60
N SER A 282 9.07 1.09 -20.41
CA SER A 282 9.05 2.56 -20.30
C SER A 282 9.21 3.09 -18.88
N VAL A 283 9.20 2.24 -17.84
CA VAL A 283 9.25 2.70 -16.45
C VAL A 283 10.62 3.25 -16.07
N LYS A 284 10.60 4.20 -15.12
CA LYS A 284 11.83 4.79 -14.56
C LYS A 284 12.29 4.08 -13.29
N ARG A 285 11.35 3.49 -12.54
CA ARG A 285 11.63 2.76 -11.31
C ARG A 285 10.89 1.43 -11.34
N LEU A 286 11.65 0.36 -11.14
CA LEU A 286 11.13 -1.01 -11.13
C LEU A 286 11.57 -1.74 -9.86
N SER A 287 10.64 -2.36 -9.16
CA SER A 287 10.89 -3.25 -8.03
C SER A 287 10.29 -4.62 -8.33
N LEU A 288 11.10 -5.67 -8.20
CA LEU A 288 10.71 -7.04 -8.49
C LEU A 288 11.02 -7.96 -7.30
N GLU A 289 9.99 -8.66 -6.83
CA GLU A 289 10.10 -9.75 -5.88
C GLU A 289 9.47 -10.99 -6.52
N ILE A 290 10.29 -11.99 -6.82
CA ILE A 290 9.91 -13.15 -7.65
C ILE A 290 10.02 -14.40 -6.79
N SER A 291 9.05 -15.30 -6.91
CA SER A 291 9.04 -16.62 -6.27
C SER A 291 9.92 -17.64 -7.00
N ALA A 292 10.21 -18.78 -6.35
CA ALA A 292 11.02 -19.86 -6.90
C ALA A 292 10.35 -20.63 -8.06
N SER A 293 9.03 -20.58 -8.14
CA SER A 293 8.25 -21.33 -9.12
C SER A 293 8.22 -20.70 -10.52
N LEU A 294 8.75 -19.47 -10.68
CA LEU A 294 8.73 -18.72 -11.94
C LEU A 294 9.91 -19.08 -12.85
N GLU A 295 9.66 -19.67 -14.02
CA GLU A 295 10.62 -19.67 -15.12
C GLU A 295 10.64 -18.29 -15.79
N ILE A 296 11.75 -17.56 -15.62
CA ILE A 296 11.88 -16.20 -16.16
C ILE A 296 12.26 -16.26 -17.64
N LYS A 297 11.29 -16.17 -18.53
CA LYS A 297 11.54 -15.95 -19.96
C LYS A 297 11.66 -14.44 -20.22
N PHE A 298 12.88 -13.91 -20.20
CA PHE A 298 13.12 -12.49 -20.46
C PHE A 298 12.75 -12.17 -21.92
N PRO A 299 11.97 -11.09 -22.18
CA PRO A 299 11.53 -10.75 -23.52
C PRO A 299 12.72 -10.40 -24.40
N THR A 300 12.92 -11.16 -25.49
CA THR A 300 14.07 -11.01 -26.38
C THR A 300 14.09 -9.63 -27.03
N GLY A 301 15.20 -8.91 -26.86
CA GLY A 301 15.40 -7.57 -27.44
C GLY A 301 14.72 -6.42 -26.71
N SER A 302 14.10 -6.67 -25.55
CA SER A 302 13.56 -5.59 -24.74
C SER A 302 14.66 -4.75 -24.11
N ILE A 303 14.54 -3.44 -24.23
CA ILE A 303 15.46 -2.46 -23.65
C ILE A 303 14.65 -1.53 -22.72
N PHE A 304 15.06 -1.48 -21.47
CA PHE A 304 14.52 -0.57 -20.46
C PHE A 304 15.22 0.79 -20.56
N SER A 305 14.96 1.49 -21.66
CA SER A 305 15.69 2.71 -22.04
C SER A 305 15.50 3.88 -21.07
N GLN A 306 14.52 3.84 -20.22
CA GLN A 306 14.22 4.89 -19.22
C GLN A 306 14.48 4.45 -17.78
N LEU A 307 14.89 3.21 -17.52
CA LEU A 307 15.05 2.68 -16.19
C LEU A 307 16.25 3.30 -15.46
N VAL A 308 15.97 4.07 -14.43
CA VAL A 308 16.96 4.75 -13.60
C VAL A 308 17.20 4.00 -12.28
N SER A 309 16.19 3.36 -11.74
CA SER A 309 16.29 2.64 -10.47
C SER A 309 15.68 1.24 -10.57
N LEU A 310 16.48 0.23 -10.23
CA LEU A 310 16.08 -1.17 -10.16
C LEU A 310 16.21 -1.66 -8.72
N GLU A 311 15.15 -2.30 -8.20
CA GLU A 311 15.15 -3.01 -6.93
C GLU A 311 14.81 -4.48 -7.18
N LEU A 312 15.69 -5.39 -6.77
CA LEU A 312 15.50 -6.84 -6.90
C LEU A 312 15.58 -7.51 -5.53
N HIS A 313 14.58 -8.35 -5.25
CA HIS A 313 14.58 -9.21 -4.08
C HIS A 313 15.31 -10.52 -4.43
N THR A 314 16.48 -10.76 -3.83
CA THR A 314 17.39 -11.87 -4.18
C THR A 314 17.13 -13.09 -3.31
N TYR A 315 15.86 -13.50 -3.21
CA TYR A 315 15.47 -14.63 -2.38
C TYR A 315 15.67 -15.99 -3.08
N GLU A 316 15.58 -15.98 -4.40
CA GLU A 316 15.55 -17.17 -5.22
C GLU A 316 16.74 -17.22 -6.19
N PRO A 317 17.22 -18.41 -6.58
CA PRO A 317 18.38 -18.58 -7.46
C PRO A 317 18.24 -17.95 -8.84
N GLU A 318 17.03 -17.95 -9.39
CA GLU A 318 16.67 -17.46 -10.72
C GLU A 318 16.89 -15.95 -10.85
N VAL A 319 16.76 -15.22 -9.76
CA VAL A 319 16.94 -13.75 -9.71
C VAL A 319 18.36 -13.32 -10.11
N TRP A 320 19.37 -14.17 -9.90
CA TRP A 320 20.74 -13.83 -10.30
C TRP A 320 20.91 -13.76 -11.82
N ASN A 321 20.21 -14.65 -12.55
CA ASN A 321 20.16 -14.59 -14.03
C ASN A 321 19.34 -13.38 -14.48
N LEU A 322 18.21 -13.10 -13.83
CA LEU A 322 17.43 -11.89 -14.10
C LEU A 322 18.25 -10.61 -13.88
N LEU A 323 19.05 -10.55 -12.81
CA LEU A 323 19.94 -9.41 -12.56
C LEU A 323 20.87 -9.17 -13.76
N SER A 324 21.51 -10.22 -14.31
CA SER A 324 22.37 -10.09 -15.47
C SER A 324 21.63 -9.52 -16.69
N LEU A 325 20.44 -10.08 -16.98
CA LEU A 325 19.60 -9.63 -18.11
C LEU A 325 19.12 -8.19 -17.93
N MET A 326 18.73 -7.82 -16.72
CA MET A 326 18.29 -6.44 -16.40
C MET A 326 19.42 -5.43 -16.51
N LEU A 327 20.65 -5.78 -16.09
CA LEU A 327 21.82 -4.92 -16.25
C LEU A 327 22.16 -4.70 -17.72
N ASP A 328 22.12 -5.76 -18.54
CA ASP A 328 22.38 -5.69 -19.98
C ASP A 328 21.31 -4.86 -20.72
N SER A 329 20.05 -4.95 -20.27
CA SER A 329 18.91 -4.31 -20.92
C SER A 329 18.60 -2.89 -20.40
N SER A 330 19.33 -2.37 -19.41
CA SER A 330 19.05 -1.08 -18.74
C SER A 330 20.23 -0.13 -18.84
N PRO A 331 20.51 0.46 -20.04
CA PRO A 331 21.75 1.19 -20.30
C PRO A 331 21.98 2.42 -19.40
N ILE A 332 20.92 3.09 -18.95
CA ILE A 332 21.01 4.31 -18.13
C ILE A 332 20.74 4.10 -16.62
N LEU A 333 20.83 2.86 -16.15
CA LEU A 333 20.56 2.54 -14.72
C LEU A 333 21.55 3.26 -13.80
N GLN A 334 21.04 4.00 -12.83
CA GLN A 334 21.84 4.79 -11.88
C GLN A 334 21.81 4.22 -10.46
N VAL A 335 20.71 3.57 -10.07
CA VAL A 335 20.51 3.04 -8.74
C VAL A 335 20.14 1.56 -8.81
N LEU A 336 20.98 0.74 -8.20
CA LEU A 336 20.71 -0.69 -8.02
C LEU A 336 20.49 -0.99 -6.53
N LYS A 337 19.35 -1.60 -6.20
CA LYS A 337 19.04 -2.07 -4.86
C LYS A 337 18.84 -3.57 -4.89
N LEU A 338 19.55 -4.30 -4.04
CA LEU A 338 19.42 -5.73 -3.84
C LEU A 338 18.93 -5.98 -2.41
N ILE A 339 17.89 -6.80 -2.27
CA ILE A 339 17.25 -7.09 -0.98
C ILE A 339 17.37 -8.60 -0.72
N GLY A 340 18.31 -8.99 0.12
CA GLY A 340 18.51 -10.39 0.49
C GLY A 340 17.46 -10.90 1.48
N LYS A 341 17.24 -12.23 1.48
CA LYS A 341 16.33 -12.91 2.42
C LYS A 341 16.87 -12.81 3.86
N LYS A 342 15.96 -12.73 4.82
CA LYS A 342 16.29 -12.93 6.23
C LYS A 342 16.48 -14.44 6.47
N TYR A 343 17.66 -15.00 6.22
CA TYR A 343 17.90 -16.41 6.40
C TYR A 343 17.70 -16.86 7.86
N ARG A 344 16.84 -17.85 8.05
CA ARG A 344 16.89 -18.71 9.23
C ARG A 344 17.94 -19.79 8.96
N ARG A 345 18.80 -20.10 9.93
CA ARG A 345 19.98 -21.00 9.88
C ARG A 345 19.74 -22.43 9.33
N LYS A 346 18.56 -22.77 8.81
CA LYS A 346 18.18 -24.13 8.42
C LYS A 346 17.82 -24.28 6.93
N ASP A 347 17.78 -23.21 6.16
CA ASP A 347 17.48 -23.35 4.74
C ASP A 347 18.71 -23.94 4.04
N PRO A 348 18.59 -25.05 3.29
CA PRO A 348 19.71 -25.57 2.51
C PRO A 348 20.14 -24.48 1.53
N VAL A 349 21.43 -24.13 1.57
CA VAL A 349 22.02 -23.26 0.55
C VAL A 349 22.02 -24.06 -0.73
N ALA A 350 20.98 -23.93 -1.54
CA ALA A 350 20.97 -24.48 -2.88
C ALA A 350 22.23 -23.97 -3.60
N CYS A 351 22.83 -24.80 -4.47
CA CYS A 351 23.98 -24.41 -5.29
C CYS A 351 23.57 -23.31 -6.26
N MET A 352 23.40 -22.09 -5.73
CA MET A 352 23.09 -20.91 -6.53
C MET A 352 24.27 -20.63 -7.45
N LYS A 353 24.02 -20.57 -8.75
CA LYS A 353 25.01 -20.18 -9.76
C LYS A 353 24.56 -18.87 -10.40
N TRP A 354 25.50 -17.99 -10.58
CA TRP A 354 25.28 -16.75 -11.29
C TRP A 354 25.98 -16.80 -12.65
N ASN A 355 25.23 -16.57 -13.71
CA ASN A 355 25.76 -16.43 -15.04
C ASN A 355 26.20 -14.98 -15.23
N GLN A 356 27.49 -14.72 -15.02
CA GLN A 356 28.08 -13.41 -15.25
C GLN A 356 27.84 -12.95 -16.69
N PRO A 357 27.47 -11.68 -16.91
CA PRO A 357 27.37 -11.10 -18.26
C PRO A 357 28.66 -11.33 -19.06
N LYS A 358 28.53 -11.64 -20.36
CA LYS A 358 29.69 -11.89 -21.24
C LYS A 358 30.54 -10.62 -21.41
N ASP A 359 29.88 -9.51 -21.64
CA ASP A 359 30.47 -8.18 -21.70
C ASP A 359 30.05 -7.38 -20.47
N VAL A 360 30.80 -6.34 -20.13
CA VAL A 360 30.41 -5.46 -19.00
C VAL A 360 29.26 -4.58 -19.45
N PRO A 361 28.09 -4.65 -18.78
CA PRO A 361 26.92 -3.85 -19.11
C PRO A 361 27.23 -2.35 -19.17
N GLU A 362 26.65 -1.64 -20.15
CA GLU A 362 26.87 -0.21 -20.36
C GLU A 362 26.55 0.63 -19.12
N CYS A 363 25.48 0.27 -18.41
CA CYS A 363 25.08 0.96 -17.18
C CYS A 363 26.18 0.94 -16.10
N LEU A 364 26.92 -0.16 -15.95
CA LEU A 364 28.03 -0.24 -14.98
C LEU A 364 29.19 0.68 -15.40
N LEU A 365 29.49 0.74 -16.69
CA LEU A 365 30.59 1.56 -17.18
C LEU A 365 30.29 3.06 -17.10
N LEU A 366 29.04 3.48 -17.38
CA LEU A 366 28.74 4.88 -17.67
C LEU A 366 27.78 5.56 -16.69
N HIS A 367 26.89 4.83 -15.99
CA HIS A 367 25.73 5.44 -15.35
C HIS A 367 25.50 5.04 -13.89
N LEU A 368 25.85 3.83 -13.45
CA LEU A 368 25.52 3.36 -12.09
C LEU A 368 26.31 4.16 -11.02
N GLU A 369 25.59 4.87 -10.19
CA GLU A 369 26.14 5.74 -9.16
C GLU A 369 25.94 5.21 -7.73
N THR A 370 24.87 4.46 -7.52
CA THR A 370 24.47 4.00 -6.17
C THR A 370 24.11 2.52 -6.16
N VAL A 371 24.74 1.79 -5.25
CA VAL A 371 24.39 0.41 -4.94
C VAL A 371 23.96 0.33 -3.49
N VAL A 372 22.80 -0.29 -3.23
CA VAL A 372 22.28 -0.57 -1.89
C VAL A 372 21.98 -2.05 -1.80
N TRP A 373 22.65 -2.74 -0.86
CA TRP A 373 22.40 -4.16 -0.63
C TRP A 373 21.93 -4.37 0.82
N LYS A 374 20.63 -4.65 0.98
CA LYS A 374 20.04 -4.97 2.29
C LYS A 374 20.11 -6.48 2.53
N ASN A 375 20.33 -6.86 3.79
CA ASN A 375 20.47 -8.25 4.23
C ASN A 375 21.61 -9.04 3.53
N TYR A 376 22.66 -8.33 3.10
CA TYR A 376 23.86 -8.95 2.53
C TYR A 376 24.49 -9.92 3.53
N GLN A 377 24.56 -11.20 3.18
CA GLN A 377 25.12 -12.24 4.06
C GLN A 377 26.65 -12.29 3.98
N GLY A 378 27.19 -12.18 2.76
CA GLY A 378 28.62 -12.32 2.51
C GLY A 378 29.21 -13.68 2.92
N GLU A 379 28.37 -14.69 3.13
CA GLU A 379 28.74 -16.10 3.32
C GLU A 379 28.37 -16.93 2.09
N ILE A 380 27.41 -16.44 1.30
CA ILE A 380 26.93 -17.05 0.07
C ILE A 380 27.88 -16.66 -1.06
N GLU A 381 28.45 -17.63 -1.76
CA GLU A 381 29.47 -17.39 -2.77
C GLU A 381 28.96 -16.50 -3.93
N VAL A 382 27.73 -16.77 -4.38
CA VAL A 382 27.13 -15.95 -5.45
C VAL A 382 26.97 -14.47 -5.07
N GLU A 383 26.61 -14.17 -3.81
CA GLU A 383 26.54 -12.79 -3.35
C GLU A 383 27.90 -12.09 -3.42
N LYS A 384 28.98 -12.81 -3.03
CA LYS A 384 30.34 -12.29 -3.12
C LYS A 384 30.77 -12.05 -4.54
N GLU A 385 30.48 -12.99 -5.43
CA GLU A 385 30.82 -12.87 -6.86
C GLU A 385 30.13 -11.66 -7.47
N VAL A 386 28.83 -11.50 -7.27
CA VAL A 386 28.05 -10.35 -7.76
C VAL A 386 28.57 -9.03 -7.17
N ALA A 387 28.79 -8.99 -5.85
CA ALA A 387 29.33 -7.77 -5.21
C ALA A 387 30.70 -7.38 -5.77
N LYS A 388 31.62 -8.34 -5.92
CA LYS A 388 32.94 -8.12 -6.51
C LYS A 388 32.85 -7.67 -7.95
N TYR A 389 31.96 -8.26 -8.73
CA TYR A 389 31.76 -7.89 -10.14
C TYR A 389 31.27 -6.45 -10.28
N ILE A 390 30.24 -6.06 -9.52
CA ILE A 390 29.71 -4.70 -9.54
C ILE A 390 30.80 -3.70 -9.14
N LEU A 391 31.50 -3.92 -8.03
CA LEU A 391 32.56 -3.00 -7.55
C LEU A 391 33.72 -2.87 -8.52
N ARG A 392 34.10 -3.95 -9.22
CA ARG A 392 35.21 -3.96 -10.21
C ARG A 392 34.87 -3.28 -11.52
N ASN A 393 33.61 -3.28 -11.92
CA ASN A 393 33.20 -2.84 -13.26
C ASN A 393 32.47 -1.48 -13.26
N THR A 394 32.11 -0.93 -12.06
CA THR A 394 31.35 0.33 -11.99
C THR A 394 32.28 1.52 -11.81
N SER A 395 32.57 2.24 -12.90
CA SER A 395 33.52 3.35 -12.92
C SER A 395 32.98 4.64 -12.29
N ARG A 396 31.66 4.84 -12.27
CA ARG A 396 30.99 6.05 -11.72
C ARG A 396 30.34 5.84 -10.35
N LEU A 397 30.64 4.75 -9.69
CA LEU A 397 30.06 4.44 -8.38
C LEU A 397 30.47 5.50 -7.35
N LYS A 398 29.50 6.21 -6.82
CA LYS A 398 29.66 7.21 -5.75
C LYS A 398 29.47 6.60 -4.37
N LYS A 399 28.52 5.66 -4.26
CA LYS A 399 28.15 5.08 -2.98
C LYS A 399 27.75 3.61 -3.12
N ALA A 400 28.35 2.77 -2.29
CA ALA A 400 27.95 1.37 -2.11
C ALA A 400 27.61 1.15 -0.64
N THR A 401 26.34 0.85 -0.35
CA THR A 401 25.85 0.63 1.02
C THR A 401 25.42 -0.82 1.17
N PHE A 402 26.09 -1.54 2.04
CA PHE A 402 25.71 -2.88 2.47
C PHE A 402 25.09 -2.80 3.86
N SER A 403 24.13 -3.65 4.17
CA SER A 403 23.55 -3.72 5.50
C SER A 403 23.02 -5.11 5.82
N ASN A 404 23.10 -5.50 7.10
CA ASN A 404 22.44 -6.70 7.60
C ASN A 404 22.19 -6.56 9.10
N ALA A 405 20.93 -6.62 9.50
CA ALA A 405 20.51 -6.46 10.89
C ALA A 405 20.89 -7.63 11.80
N TYR A 406 21.21 -8.79 11.24
CA TYR A 406 21.40 -10.05 11.96
C TYR A 406 22.87 -10.47 12.08
N ILE A 407 23.81 -9.72 11.49
CA ILE A 407 25.24 -10.00 11.54
C ILE A 407 25.85 -9.32 12.78
N ARG A 408 26.67 -10.08 13.55
CA ARG A 408 27.43 -9.57 14.68
C ARG A 408 28.42 -8.47 14.24
N PRO A 409 28.74 -7.47 15.09
CA PRO A 409 29.64 -6.36 14.73
C PRO A 409 30.99 -6.80 14.20
N GLU A 410 31.58 -7.88 14.79
CA GLU A 410 32.89 -8.42 14.39
C GLU A 410 32.86 -8.95 12.94
N LYS A 411 31.84 -9.74 12.61
CA LYS A 411 31.63 -10.25 11.25
C LYS A 411 31.33 -9.13 10.25
N ARG A 412 30.65 -8.06 10.68
CA ARG A 412 30.38 -6.88 9.84
C ARG A 412 31.68 -6.23 9.39
N LEU A 413 32.61 -6.04 10.32
CA LEU A 413 33.94 -5.48 10.02
C LEU A 413 34.74 -6.39 9.09
N GLU A 414 34.68 -7.71 9.28
CA GLU A 414 35.28 -8.69 8.39
C GLU A 414 34.76 -8.57 6.96
N ARG A 415 33.40 -8.50 6.78
CA ARG A 415 32.77 -8.34 5.46
C ARG A 415 33.15 -7.01 4.81
N LEU A 416 33.18 -5.94 5.59
CA LEU A 416 33.60 -4.64 5.07
C LEU A 416 35.03 -4.70 4.54
N LYS A 417 35.97 -5.29 5.30
CA LYS A 417 37.36 -5.47 4.86
C LYS A 417 37.48 -6.35 3.62
N GLU A 418 36.65 -7.40 3.49
CA GLU A 418 36.60 -8.24 2.30
C GLU A 418 36.19 -7.42 1.07
N LEU A 419 35.15 -6.59 1.20
CA LEU A 419 34.67 -5.72 0.12
C LEU A 419 35.69 -4.60 -0.19
N GLU A 420 36.36 -4.02 0.80
CA GLU A 420 37.40 -3.02 0.61
C GLU A 420 38.65 -3.58 -0.07
N SER A 421 38.93 -4.88 0.08
CA SER A 421 40.02 -5.55 -0.61
C SER A 421 39.84 -5.70 -2.13
N VAL A 422 38.64 -5.44 -2.61
CA VAL A 422 38.32 -5.47 -4.04
C VAL A 422 38.93 -4.24 -4.72
N VAL A 423 39.69 -4.45 -5.81
CA VAL A 423 40.15 -3.35 -6.66
C VAL A 423 38.93 -2.72 -7.34
N MET A 424 38.50 -1.55 -6.86
CA MET A 424 37.34 -0.85 -7.38
C MET A 424 37.67 -0.09 -8.65
N ALA A 425 36.74 -0.08 -9.62
CA ALA A 425 36.86 0.76 -10.80
C ALA A 425 36.71 2.26 -10.49
N SER A 426 35.93 2.62 -9.46
CA SER A 426 35.73 3.99 -9.03
C SER A 426 36.65 4.35 -7.85
N ASN A 427 37.51 5.36 -8.03
CA ASN A 427 38.37 5.88 -6.98
C ASN A 427 37.63 6.77 -5.96
N SER A 428 36.39 7.18 -6.23
CA SER A 428 35.59 8.07 -5.38
C SER A 428 34.45 7.37 -4.64
N CYS A 429 34.36 6.05 -4.74
CA CYS A 429 33.28 5.29 -4.11
C CYS A 429 33.37 5.31 -2.57
N GLN A 430 32.32 5.76 -1.94
CA GLN A 430 32.11 5.60 -0.51
C GLN A 430 31.48 4.22 -0.22
N LEU A 431 32.29 3.28 0.27
CA LEU A 431 31.82 1.98 0.71
C LEU A 431 31.40 2.06 2.20
N VAL A 432 30.18 1.63 2.51
CA VAL A 432 29.63 1.68 3.88
C VAL A 432 28.91 0.37 4.19
N PHE A 433 29.20 -0.19 5.37
CA PHE A 433 28.39 -1.27 5.93
C PHE A 433 27.57 -0.70 7.10
N LYS A 434 26.25 -0.47 6.88
CA LYS A 434 25.38 0.16 7.87
C LYS A 434 24.84 -0.83 8.90
N GLU A 435 24.65 -0.33 10.10
CA GLU A 435 23.76 -0.92 11.09
C GLU A 435 22.32 -0.63 10.66
N VAL A 436 21.47 -1.65 10.68
CA VAL A 436 20.04 -1.43 10.51
C VAL A 436 19.47 -1.32 11.92
N ASP A 437 19.00 -0.14 12.30
CA ASP A 437 18.18 -0.01 13.50
C ASP A 437 16.94 -0.89 13.31
N ILE A 438 16.78 -1.87 14.19
CA ILE A 438 15.58 -2.70 14.28
C ILE A 438 14.53 -1.84 15.01
N THR A 439 14.12 -0.75 14.42
CA THR A 439 12.89 -0.08 14.80
C THR A 439 11.78 -0.67 13.97
N CYS A 440 10.87 -1.33 14.69
CA CYS A 440 9.69 -2.05 14.23
C CYS A 440 8.83 -1.32 13.20
#